data_71c1827716b717c26259fd8068964248
#
_entry.id   71c1827716b717c26259fd8068964248
#
_cell.length_a   1.000
_cell.length_b   1.000
_cell.length_c   1.000
_cell.angle_alpha   90.00
_cell.angle_beta   90.00
_cell.angle_gamma   90.00
#
_symmetry.space_group_name_H-M   'P 1'
#
loop_
_entity.id
_entity.type
_entity.pdbx_description
1 polymer ?
#
loop_
_entity_poly.entity_id
_entity_poly.type
_entity_poly.pdbx_seq_one_letter_code
_entity_poly.pdbx_strand_id
1 'polypeptide(L)'
;MAENGTSQFPRTRMRRNRADEWVRRLTRESSVTADDLIWPMFVQPGTAARTPVPSMPGVDRLSIDLVVEAVGEAKALGIPAVAIFPVTPQELKSDDGKEATNADNLVCRTVRAIKEKHDDIGVICDVALDPYTTHGQDGILRDGKILNDETVEVLCQQAFVQAQAGCDVIAPSDMMDGRVAAIRKALDDEGLVDVSLLAYSAKYASAYYGPFRDAVGSAQSLGTADKRTYQMDPANSDEAIREVALDVAEGADMVMVKPGMPYLDIVRRVKDAFGLPTFAYQVSGEYAMLRGASDRGWLEWDKAILESMLFFKRAGADGVLTYSAPQIARLLGA
;
A
#
# COMPACT_ATOMS: atom_id res chain seq x y z
N MET A 1 9.55 -16.78 29.15
CA MET A 1 9.74 -15.49 29.86
C MET A 1 11.01 -15.66 30.70
N ALA A 2 12.09 -14.97 30.30
CA ALA A 2 13.30 -14.96 31.09
C ALA A 2 12.96 -14.31 32.47
N GLU A 3 13.25 -14.95 33.56
CA GLU A 3 13.23 -14.36 34.89
C GLU A 3 14.07 -13.10 34.85
N ASN A 4 13.43 -11.92 34.87
CA ASN A 4 14.09 -10.65 35.07
C ASN A 4 14.65 -10.66 36.52
N GLY A 5 15.84 -11.22 36.70
CA GLY A 5 16.60 -11.11 37.92
C GLY A 5 16.77 -9.65 38.29
N THR A 6 16.32 -9.29 39.42
CA THR A 6 16.35 -8.06 40.21
C THR A 6 17.36 -6.98 39.75
N SER A 7 17.10 -6.40 38.59
CA SER A 7 17.84 -5.25 38.05
C SER A 7 17.28 -3.99 38.70
N GLN A 8 17.90 -3.51 39.78
CA GLN A 8 17.40 -2.39 40.60
C GLN A 8 18.37 -1.21 40.62
N PHE A 9 17.81 0.02 40.71
CA PHE A 9 18.59 1.18 41.06
C PHE A 9 19.32 0.99 42.38
N PRO A 10 20.59 1.42 42.55
CA PRO A 10 21.37 2.23 41.62
C PRO A 10 22.20 1.44 40.57
N ARG A 11 22.22 0.11 40.60
CA ARG A 11 23.01 -0.73 39.68
C ARG A 11 22.49 -0.60 38.25
N THR A 12 21.18 -0.68 38.07
CA THR A 12 20.52 -0.49 36.76
C THR A 12 20.15 0.96 36.58
N ARG A 13 20.67 1.55 35.52
CA ARG A 13 20.39 2.93 35.11
C ARG A 13 20.15 2.97 33.60
N MET A 14 18.91 2.92 33.19
CA MET A 14 18.49 2.90 31.77
C MET A 14 18.99 4.13 30.99
N ARG A 15 19.22 5.26 31.68
CA ARG A 15 19.76 6.48 31.05
C ARG A 15 21.18 6.34 30.52
N ARG A 16 21.96 5.32 30.93
CA ARG A 16 23.31 5.08 30.39
C ARG A 16 23.28 4.87 28.88
N ASN A 17 22.29 4.09 28.38
CA ASN A 17 22.15 3.84 26.96
C ASN A 17 21.51 5.01 26.18
N ARG A 18 21.21 6.13 26.85
CA ARG A 18 20.63 7.34 26.25
C ARG A 18 21.54 8.55 26.33
N ALA A 19 22.68 8.46 27.06
CA ALA A 19 23.51 9.59 27.39
C ALA A 19 24.06 10.30 26.16
N ASP A 20 24.62 9.54 25.22
CA ASP A 20 25.32 10.08 24.06
C ASP A 20 24.76 9.50 22.74
N GLU A 21 25.00 10.20 21.63
CA GLU A 21 24.49 9.78 20.31
C GLU A 21 25.07 8.43 19.87
N TRP A 22 26.35 8.20 20.08
CA TRP A 22 27.00 6.95 19.69
C TRP A 22 26.40 5.72 20.42
N VAL A 23 26.08 5.84 21.72
CA VAL A 23 25.47 4.72 22.45
C VAL A 23 24.02 4.52 22.06
N ARG A 24 23.26 5.59 21.80
CA ARG A 24 21.89 5.46 21.23
C ARG A 24 21.90 4.75 19.89
N ARG A 25 22.86 5.08 19.01
CA ARG A 25 23.03 4.39 17.71
C ARG A 25 23.41 2.92 17.90
N LEU A 26 24.31 2.61 18.83
CA LEU A 26 24.77 1.24 19.11
C LEU A 26 23.65 0.34 19.65
N THR A 27 22.74 0.90 20.47
CA THR A 27 21.67 0.14 21.14
C THR A 27 20.32 0.24 20.46
N ARG A 28 20.26 0.86 19.28
CA ARG A 28 19.03 1.01 18.50
C ARG A 28 18.57 -0.35 17.98
N GLU A 29 17.30 -0.68 18.24
CA GLU A 29 16.69 -1.97 17.85
C GLU A 29 16.13 -1.97 16.42
N SER A 30 15.74 -0.79 15.90
CA SER A 30 15.15 -0.65 14.57
C SER A 30 15.83 0.48 13.81
N SER A 31 16.04 0.29 12.52
CA SER A 31 16.53 1.30 11.60
C SER A 31 15.63 1.34 10.36
N VAL A 32 15.62 2.46 9.67
CA VAL A 32 14.94 2.65 8.38
C VAL A 32 16.00 2.84 7.31
N THR A 33 15.82 2.18 6.19
CA THR A 33 16.65 2.32 4.99
C THR A 33 15.76 2.59 3.77
N ALA A 34 16.34 2.91 2.64
CA ALA A 34 15.58 3.05 1.39
C ALA A 34 14.89 1.73 0.99
N ASP A 35 15.46 0.58 1.37
CA ASP A 35 14.92 -0.75 1.09
C ASP A 35 13.56 -1.01 1.79
N ASP A 36 13.23 -0.23 2.80
CA ASP A 36 11.95 -0.33 3.51
C ASP A 36 10.81 0.43 2.82
N LEU A 37 11.10 1.17 1.75
CA LEU A 37 10.16 2.13 1.14
C LEU A 37 9.56 1.59 -0.15
N ILE A 38 8.24 1.76 -0.30
CA ILE A 38 7.52 1.56 -1.55
C ILE A 38 6.83 2.88 -1.89
N TRP A 39 7.00 3.37 -3.12
CA TRP A 39 6.40 4.64 -3.52
C TRP A 39 5.08 4.45 -4.27
N PRO A 40 3.90 4.77 -3.67
CA PRO A 40 2.63 4.78 -4.37
C PRO A 40 2.53 5.97 -5.32
N MET A 41 2.13 5.74 -6.56
CA MET A 41 2.05 6.73 -7.63
C MET A 41 0.68 6.75 -8.27
N PHE A 42 0.11 7.94 -8.50
CA PHE A 42 -1.14 8.10 -9.25
C PHE A 42 -0.82 8.35 -10.73
N VAL A 43 -1.34 7.48 -11.60
CA VAL A 43 -1.18 7.65 -13.05
C VAL A 43 -2.46 8.18 -13.68
N GLN A 44 -2.35 9.18 -14.54
CA GLN A 44 -3.44 9.80 -15.31
C GLN A 44 -3.18 9.80 -16.82
N PRO A 45 -4.21 9.89 -17.66
CA PRO A 45 -4.04 10.09 -19.09
C PRO A 45 -3.32 11.40 -19.44
N GLY A 46 -2.72 11.45 -20.63
CA GLY A 46 -2.06 12.63 -21.18
C GLY A 46 -0.58 12.41 -21.47
N THR A 47 0.09 13.48 -21.84
CA THR A 47 1.56 13.56 -22.07
C THR A 47 2.08 14.81 -21.39
N ALA A 48 3.18 14.69 -20.67
CA ALA A 48 3.76 15.74 -19.81
C ALA A 48 2.73 16.36 -18.83
N ALA A 49 1.71 15.58 -18.45
CA ALA A 49 0.62 16.03 -17.61
C ALA A 49 0.92 15.77 -16.14
N ARG A 50 0.88 16.84 -15.35
CA ARG A 50 1.05 16.82 -13.90
C ARG A 50 -0.09 17.57 -13.25
N THR A 51 -0.85 16.92 -12.38
CA THR A 51 -2.00 17.53 -11.70
C THR A 51 -1.86 17.33 -10.19
N PRO A 52 -1.69 18.39 -9.38
CA PRO A 52 -1.61 18.26 -7.94
C PRO A 52 -2.87 17.63 -7.34
N VAL A 53 -2.71 16.86 -6.27
CA VAL A 53 -3.81 16.37 -5.44
C VAL A 53 -4.03 17.37 -4.30
N PRO A 54 -5.12 18.17 -4.31
CA PRO A 54 -5.30 19.26 -3.34
C PRO A 54 -5.29 18.82 -1.88
N SER A 55 -5.84 17.64 -1.59
CA SER A 55 -5.89 17.05 -0.26
C SER A 55 -4.60 16.38 0.19
N MET A 56 -3.57 16.31 -0.69
CA MET A 56 -2.26 15.71 -0.43
C MET A 56 -1.15 16.62 -0.95
N PRO A 57 -0.81 17.74 -0.28
CA PRO A 57 0.19 18.69 -0.75
C PRO A 57 1.55 18.03 -1.04
N GLY A 58 2.05 18.21 -2.26
CA GLY A 58 3.31 17.60 -2.74
C GLY A 58 3.13 16.23 -3.42
N VAL A 59 1.90 15.73 -3.53
CA VAL A 59 1.57 14.52 -4.30
C VAL A 59 0.82 14.92 -5.57
N ASP A 60 1.23 14.36 -6.70
CA ASP A 60 0.70 14.65 -8.01
C ASP A 60 0.12 13.39 -8.68
N ARG A 61 -0.85 13.61 -9.58
CA ARG A 61 -1.22 12.65 -10.63
C ARG A 61 -0.31 12.90 -11.82
N LEU A 62 0.32 11.87 -12.35
CA LEU A 62 1.32 11.98 -13.41
C LEU A 62 0.87 11.21 -14.66
N SER A 63 1.16 11.74 -15.86
CA SER A 63 1.07 10.95 -17.09
C SER A 63 2.15 9.86 -17.15
N ILE A 64 1.98 8.86 -18.01
CA ILE A 64 2.87 7.70 -18.10
C ILE A 64 4.35 8.09 -18.26
N ASP A 65 4.63 9.04 -19.15
CA ASP A 65 5.98 9.56 -19.38
C ASP A 65 6.62 10.13 -18.11
N LEU A 66 5.87 10.91 -17.33
CA LEU A 66 6.33 11.47 -16.06
C LEU A 66 6.42 10.42 -14.95
N VAL A 67 5.56 9.38 -14.96
CA VAL A 67 5.70 8.24 -14.05
C VAL A 67 7.01 7.52 -14.32
N VAL A 68 7.35 7.24 -15.58
CA VAL A 68 8.62 6.58 -15.95
C VAL A 68 9.84 7.40 -15.50
N GLU A 69 9.81 8.73 -15.63
CA GLU A 69 10.87 9.61 -15.11
C GLU A 69 10.97 9.52 -13.57
N ALA A 70 9.84 9.57 -12.88
CA ALA A 70 9.78 9.48 -11.42
C ALA A 70 10.24 8.11 -10.90
N VAL A 71 9.98 7.03 -11.63
CA VAL A 71 10.52 5.69 -11.32
C VAL A 71 12.05 5.67 -11.44
N GLY A 72 12.63 6.37 -12.43
CA GLY A 72 14.08 6.56 -12.52
C GLY A 72 14.66 7.31 -11.32
N GLU A 73 13.94 8.29 -10.79
CA GLU A 73 14.30 8.97 -9.54
C GLU A 73 14.22 8.03 -8.33
N ALA A 74 13.14 7.24 -8.21
CA ALA A 74 12.99 6.26 -7.13
C ALA A 74 14.16 5.28 -7.10
N LYS A 75 14.53 4.74 -8.27
CA LYS A 75 15.67 3.85 -8.44
C LYS A 75 16.99 4.51 -8.02
N ALA A 76 17.24 5.76 -8.45
CA ALA A 76 18.44 6.50 -8.08
C ALA A 76 18.54 6.77 -6.57
N LEU A 77 17.42 6.81 -5.87
CA LEU A 77 17.31 6.94 -4.41
C LEU A 77 17.33 5.58 -3.67
N GLY A 78 17.57 4.47 -4.37
CA GLY A 78 17.60 3.13 -3.78
C GLY A 78 16.23 2.60 -3.33
N ILE A 79 15.12 3.19 -3.76
CA ILE A 79 13.77 2.68 -3.48
C ILE A 79 13.54 1.43 -4.33
N PRO A 80 13.22 0.26 -3.72
CA PRO A 80 13.18 -1.01 -4.45
C PRO A 80 11.93 -1.21 -5.30
N ALA A 81 10.81 -0.55 -4.96
CA ALA A 81 9.54 -0.78 -5.64
C ALA A 81 8.63 0.45 -5.67
N VAL A 82 7.78 0.48 -6.68
CA VAL A 82 6.68 1.46 -6.83
C VAL A 82 5.34 0.74 -6.91
N ALA A 83 4.27 1.40 -6.46
CA ALA A 83 2.90 0.88 -6.56
C ALA A 83 2.04 1.81 -7.41
N ILE A 84 1.34 1.28 -8.42
CA ILE A 84 0.63 2.08 -9.44
C ILE A 84 -0.87 2.10 -9.18
N PHE A 85 -1.45 3.30 -9.12
CA PHE A 85 -2.88 3.56 -8.92
C PHE A 85 -3.42 4.43 -10.05
N PRO A 86 -4.41 3.97 -10.85
CA PRO A 86 -4.91 4.71 -11.99
C PRO A 86 -5.93 5.77 -11.61
N VAL A 87 -5.94 6.85 -12.36
CA VAL A 87 -7.04 7.81 -12.45
C VAL A 87 -7.80 7.52 -13.74
N THR A 88 -8.74 6.59 -13.67
CA THR A 88 -9.51 6.15 -14.83
C THR A 88 -10.48 7.26 -15.27
N PRO A 89 -10.47 7.68 -16.56
CA PRO A 89 -11.46 8.58 -17.11
C PRO A 89 -12.89 8.11 -16.88
N GLN A 90 -13.80 9.04 -16.59
CA GLN A 90 -15.17 8.70 -16.24
C GLN A 90 -15.91 7.94 -17.36
N GLU A 91 -15.60 8.24 -18.62
CA GLU A 91 -16.15 7.60 -19.81
C GLU A 91 -15.72 6.13 -19.99
N LEU A 92 -14.64 5.71 -19.31
CA LEU A 92 -14.17 4.32 -19.30
C LEU A 92 -14.67 3.52 -18.11
N LYS A 93 -15.35 4.17 -17.16
CA LYS A 93 -15.95 3.47 -16.02
C LYS A 93 -17.26 2.82 -16.40
N SER A 94 -17.53 1.64 -15.83
CA SER A 94 -18.77 0.89 -15.99
C SER A 94 -19.21 0.25 -14.67
N ASP A 95 -20.44 -0.21 -14.56
CA ASP A 95 -20.93 -0.83 -13.32
C ASP A 95 -20.23 -2.17 -13.03
N ASP A 96 -19.73 -2.85 -14.05
CA ASP A 96 -18.99 -4.10 -13.95
C ASP A 96 -17.46 -3.93 -13.92
N GLY A 97 -16.95 -2.68 -13.98
CA GLY A 97 -15.52 -2.40 -13.95
C GLY A 97 -14.74 -2.93 -15.16
N LYS A 98 -15.37 -3.07 -16.32
CA LYS A 98 -14.83 -3.71 -17.52
C LYS A 98 -13.43 -3.21 -17.94
N GLU A 99 -13.11 -1.93 -17.72
CA GLU A 99 -11.78 -1.38 -18.05
C GLU A 99 -10.66 -2.05 -17.23
N ALA A 100 -10.94 -2.63 -16.06
CA ALA A 100 -9.95 -3.36 -15.26
C ALA A 100 -9.33 -4.54 -16.02
N THR A 101 -10.09 -5.19 -16.88
CA THR A 101 -9.66 -6.39 -17.65
C THR A 101 -9.16 -6.06 -19.06
N ASN A 102 -9.12 -4.78 -19.43
CA ASN A 102 -8.57 -4.34 -20.69
C ASN A 102 -7.03 -4.41 -20.64
N ALA A 103 -6.40 -5.24 -21.48
CA ALA A 103 -4.95 -5.39 -21.54
C ALA A 103 -4.21 -4.10 -21.89
N ASP A 104 -4.89 -3.11 -22.49
CA ASP A 104 -4.36 -1.80 -22.82
C ASP A 104 -4.86 -0.67 -21.90
N ASN A 105 -5.39 -1.02 -20.74
CA ASN A 105 -5.77 -0.03 -19.74
C ASN A 105 -4.56 0.81 -19.26
N LEU A 106 -4.84 1.88 -18.56
CA LEU A 106 -3.82 2.84 -18.14
C LEU A 106 -2.71 2.17 -17.27
N VAL A 107 -3.06 1.24 -16.38
CA VAL A 107 -2.09 0.51 -15.54
C VAL A 107 -1.19 -0.37 -16.39
N CYS A 108 -1.75 -1.22 -17.26
CA CYS A 108 -0.97 -2.13 -18.09
C CYS A 108 -0.01 -1.39 -19.03
N ARG A 109 -0.45 -0.26 -19.61
CA ARG A 109 0.43 0.61 -20.42
C ARG A 109 1.54 1.23 -19.58
N THR A 110 1.25 1.64 -18.36
CA THR A 110 2.24 2.22 -17.44
C THR A 110 3.28 1.17 -17.04
N VAL A 111 2.85 -0.05 -16.70
CA VAL A 111 3.75 -1.17 -16.33
C VAL A 111 4.71 -1.46 -17.50
N ARG A 112 4.20 -1.62 -18.73
CA ARG A 112 5.03 -1.85 -19.91
C ARG A 112 6.06 -0.74 -20.11
N ALA A 113 5.65 0.53 -20.01
CA ALA A 113 6.54 1.67 -20.17
C ALA A 113 7.63 1.76 -19.08
N ILE A 114 7.29 1.38 -17.84
CA ILE A 114 8.27 1.29 -16.75
C ILE A 114 9.28 0.18 -17.07
N LYS A 115 8.80 -1.04 -17.37
CA LYS A 115 9.66 -2.20 -17.60
C LYS A 115 10.54 -2.07 -18.84
N GLU A 116 10.10 -1.37 -19.85
CA GLU A 116 10.92 -1.05 -21.04
C GLU A 116 12.18 -0.22 -20.67
N LYS A 117 12.06 0.68 -19.68
CA LYS A 117 13.13 1.62 -19.32
C LYS A 117 13.83 1.29 -18.01
N HIS A 118 13.14 0.64 -17.08
CA HIS A 118 13.58 0.33 -15.72
C HIS A 118 13.13 -1.08 -15.34
N ASP A 119 13.80 -2.09 -15.86
CA ASP A 119 13.44 -3.52 -15.68
C ASP A 119 13.82 -4.07 -14.30
N ASP A 120 14.70 -3.38 -13.58
CA ASP A 120 15.28 -3.77 -12.30
C ASP A 120 14.62 -3.12 -11.06
N ILE A 121 13.51 -2.40 -11.20
CA ILE A 121 12.69 -1.91 -10.09
C ILE A 121 11.39 -2.71 -10.00
N GLY A 122 10.97 -3.06 -8.78
CA GLY A 122 9.72 -3.77 -8.55
C GLY A 122 8.50 -2.90 -8.87
N VAL A 123 7.54 -3.45 -9.64
CA VAL A 123 6.25 -2.80 -9.93
C VAL A 123 5.13 -3.58 -9.28
N ILE A 124 4.40 -2.92 -8.38
CA ILE A 124 3.25 -3.48 -7.66
C ILE A 124 1.97 -2.92 -8.29
N CYS A 125 1.06 -3.80 -8.68
CA CYS A 125 -0.24 -3.41 -9.21
C CYS A 125 -1.36 -3.76 -8.24
N ASP A 126 -2.17 -2.76 -7.92
CA ASP A 126 -3.39 -2.94 -7.12
C ASP A 126 -4.46 -3.69 -7.92
N VAL A 127 -5.10 -4.66 -7.29
CA VAL A 127 -6.21 -5.43 -7.88
C VAL A 127 -7.47 -5.17 -7.06
N ALA A 128 -8.34 -4.33 -7.62
CA ALA A 128 -9.65 -3.95 -7.09
C ALA A 128 -10.41 -3.19 -8.19
N LEU A 129 -11.74 -3.14 -8.11
CA LEU A 129 -12.56 -2.56 -9.17
C LEU A 129 -12.93 -1.08 -8.94
N ASP A 130 -12.69 -0.50 -7.76
CA ASP A 130 -13.12 0.86 -7.44
C ASP A 130 -12.57 1.97 -8.36
N PRO A 131 -11.36 1.87 -8.97
CA PRO A 131 -10.93 2.83 -9.97
C PRO A 131 -11.71 2.76 -11.28
N TYR A 132 -12.39 1.64 -11.54
CA TYR A 132 -13.02 1.30 -12.83
C TYR A 132 -14.55 1.26 -12.76
N THR A 133 -15.13 1.27 -11.56
CA THR A 133 -16.58 1.22 -11.37
C THR A 133 -17.22 2.61 -11.30
N THR A 134 -18.44 2.76 -11.84
CA THR A 134 -19.22 4.00 -11.77
C THR A 134 -19.67 4.33 -10.36
N HIS A 135 -19.84 3.32 -9.52
CA HIS A 135 -20.29 3.42 -8.12
C HIS A 135 -19.15 3.44 -7.08
N GLY A 136 -17.87 3.29 -7.50
CA GLY A 136 -16.69 3.38 -6.64
C GLY A 136 -16.52 2.28 -5.59
N GLN A 137 -17.24 1.16 -5.70
CA GLN A 137 -17.04 -0.04 -4.88
C GLN A 137 -15.92 -0.91 -5.44
N ASP A 138 -15.24 -1.70 -4.58
CA ASP A 138 -14.13 -2.56 -4.96
C ASP A 138 -14.59 -3.83 -5.69
N GLY A 139 -15.88 -4.14 -5.69
CA GLY A 139 -16.51 -5.29 -6.35
C GLY A 139 -17.75 -4.92 -7.16
N ILE A 140 -18.31 -5.91 -7.85
CA ILE A 140 -19.53 -5.78 -8.66
C ILE A 140 -20.73 -5.52 -7.75
N LEU A 141 -21.45 -4.43 -8.01
CA LEU A 141 -22.66 -4.04 -7.25
C LEU A 141 -23.91 -4.42 -8.05
N ARG A 142 -24.80 -5.21 -7.44
CA ARG A 142 -26.13 -5.53 -8.01
C ARG A 142 -27.17 -5.52 -6.91
N ASP A 143 -28.28 -4.86 -7.13
CA ASP A 143 -29.39 -4.73 -6.17
C ASP A 143 -28.94 -4.30 -4.76
N GLY A 144 -27.97 -3.38 -4.69
CA GLY A 144 -27.40 -2.85 -3.44
C GLY A 144 -26.47 -3.80 -2.69
N LYS A 145 -26.06 -4.93 -3.31
CA LYS A 145 -25.15 -5.93 -2.72
C LYS A 145 -23.90 -6.06 -3.56
N ILE A 146 -22.77 -6.21 -2.89
CA ILE A 146 -21.52 -6.59 -3.53
C ILE A 146 -21.53 -8.11 -3.73
N LEU A 147 -21.28 -8.52 -4.97
CA LEU A 147 -21.29 -9.93 -5.39
C LEU A 147 -19.86 -10.47 -5.30
N ASN A 148 -19.59 -11.29 -4.29
CA ASN A 148 -18.26 -11.82 -4.01
C ASN A 148 -17.71 -12.64 -5.19
N ASP A 149 -18.38 -13.71 -5.56
CA ASP A 149 -17.86 -14.72 -6.49
C ASP A 149 -17.67 -14.14 -7.89
N GLU A 150 -18.65 -13.38 -8.40
CA GLU A 150 -18.54 -12.70 -9.70
C GLU A 150 -17.43 -11.64 -9.69
N THR A 151 -17.20 -10.99 -8.56
CA THR A 151 -16.08 -10.05 -8.42
C THR A 151 -14.75 -10.79 -8.52
N VAL A 152 -14.59 -11.91 -7.82
CA VAL A 152 -13.35 -12.71 -7.84
C VAL A 152 -12.99 -13.16 -9.24
N GLU A 153 -13.97 -13.54 -10.08
CA GLU A 153 -13.73 -13.89 -11.48
C GLU A 153 -13.10 -12.72 -12.27
N VAL A 154 -13.62 -11.49 -12.07
CA VAL A 154 -13.08 -10.29 -12.74
C VAL A 154 -11.70 -9.92 -12.19
N LEU A 155 -11.47 -10.07 -10.88
CA LEU A 155 -10.16 -9.80 -10.26
C LEU A 155 -9.08 -10.77 -10.79
N CYS A 156 -9.40 -12.03 -11.05
CA CYS A 156 -8.49 -12.97 -11.71
C CYS A 156 -8.06 -12.48 -13.10
N GLN A 157 -9.01 -11.97 -13.89
CA GLN A 157 -8.72 -11.42 -15.22
C GLN A 157 -7.91 -10.13 -15.12
N GLN A 158 -8.21 -9.24 -14.16
CA GLN A 158 -7.44 -8.03 -13.90
C GLN A 158 -5.99 -8.38 -13.53
N ALA A 159 -5.79 -9.30 -12.59
CA ALA A 159 -4.47 -9.77 -12.17
C ALA A 159 -3.67 -10.34 -13.35
N PHE A 160 -4.31 -11.14 -14.18
CA PHE A 160 -3.71 -11.76 -15.36
C PHE A 160 -3.21 -10.71 -16.37
N VAL A 161 -4.04 -9.72 -16.76
CA VAL A 161 -3.60 -8.70 -17.75
C VAL A 161 -2.51 -7.80 -17.20
N GLN A 162 -2.50 -7.52 -15.88
CA GLN A 162 -1.45 -6.75 -15.23
C GLN A 162 -0.12 -7.54 -15.18
N ALA A 163 -0.18 -8.83 -14.84
CA ALA A 163 0.99 -9.70 -14.83
C ALA A 163 1.57 -9.89 -16.24
N GLN A 164 0.72 -10.07 -17.27
CA GLN A 164 1.15 -10.10 -18.67
C GLN A 164 1.79 -8.78 -19.13
N ALA A 165 1.41 -7.65 -18.56
CA ALA A 165 2.04 -6.38 -18.85
C ALA A 165 3.44 -6.24 -18.24
N GLY A 166 3.87 -7.16 -17.36
CA GLY A 166 5.18 -7.19 -16.70
C GLY A 166 5.15 -6.75 -15.23
N CYS A 167 3.98 -6.75 -14.57
CA CYS A 167 3.89 -6.48 -13.13
C CYS A 167 4.61 -7.59 -12.34
N ASP A 168 5.41 -7.21 -11.33
CA ASP A 168 6.16 -8.17 -10.50
C ASP A 168 5.34 -8.67 -9.31
N VAL A 169 4.45 -7.82 -8.81
CA VAL A 169 3.65 -8.11 -7.61
C VAL A 169 2.20 -7.72 -7.83
N ILE A 170 1.31 -8.68 -7.76
CA ILE A 170 -0.14 -8.48 -7.76
C ILE A 170 -0.60 -8.26 -6.32
N ALA A 171 -1.33 -7.17 -6.07
CA ALA A 171 -1.72 -6.77 -4.73
C ALA A 171 -3.25 -6.61 -4.58
N PRO A 172 -3.98 -7.72 -4.35
CA PRO A 172 -5.44 -7.68 -4.20
C PRO A 172 -5.84 -6.87 -2.96
N SER A 173 -6.58 -5.79 -3.18
CA SER A 173 -7.02 -4.85 -2.14
C SER A 173 -8.53 -4.76 -1.97
N ASP A 174 -9.26 -5.62 -2.65
CA ASP A 174 -10.72 -5.63 -2.75
C ASP A 174 -11.43 -6.19 -1.50
N MET A 175 -10.80 -7.10 -0.77
CA MET A 175 -11.33 -7.80 0.41
C MET A 175 -12.47 -8.80 0.12
N MET A 176 -12.53 -9.37 -1.09
CA MET A 176 -13.45 -10.47 -1.38
C MET A 176 -12.93 -11.80 -0.81
N ASP A 177 -13.83 -12.65 -0.36
CA ASP A 177 -13.48 -13.96 0.20
C ASP A 177 -12.92 -14.89 -0.90
N GLY A 178 -11.80 -15.58 -0.63
CA GLY A 178 -11.19 -16.57 -1.53
C GLY A 178 -10.43 -15.98 -2.73
N ARG A 179 -10.26 -14.65 -2.80
CA ARG A 179 -9.63 -13.97 -3.94
C ARG A 179 -8.16 -14.33 -4.12
N VAL A 180 -7.43 -14.55 -3.02
CA VAL A 180 -5.99 -14.84 -3.10
C VAL A 180 -5.78 -16.21 -3.75
N ALA A 181 -6.51 -17.23 -3.32
CA ALA A 181 -6.44 -18.57 -3.93
C ALA A 181 -6.83 -18.56 -5.41
N ALA A 182 -7.90 -17.84 -5.77
CA ALA A 182 -8.37 -17.75 -7.14
C ALA A 182 -7.36 -17.04 -8.05
N ILE A 183 -6.81 -15.92 -7.61
CA ILE A 183 -5.78 -15.16 -8.35
C ILE A 183 -4.50 -15.98 -8.49
N ARG A 184 -4.01 -16.61 -7.39
CA ARG A 184 -2.81 -17.46 -7.47
C ARG A 184 -2.99 -18.58 -8.49
N LYS A 185 -4.13 -19.28 -8.41
CA LYS A 185 -4.44 -20.35 -9.37
C LYS A 185 -4.50 -19.81 -10.82
N ALA A 186 -5.14 -18.68 -11.06
CA ALA A 186 -5.26 -18.12 -12.39
C ALA A 186 -3.89 -17.75 -12.99
N LEU A 187 -2.98 -17.20 -12.18
CA LEU A 187 -1.61 -16.89 -12.60
C LEU A 187 -0.80 -18.15 -12.88
N ASP A 188 -0.89 -19.17 -12.02
CA ASP A 188 -0.18 -20.45 -12.18
C ASP A 188 -0.65 -21.24 -13.40
N ASP A 189 -1.94 -21.29 -13.67
CA ASP A 189 -2.52 -21.96 -14.83
C ASP A 189 -1.99 -21.35 -16.16
N GLU A 190 -1.65 -20.07 -16.16
CA GLU A 190 -1.10 -19.33 -17.32
C GLU A 190 0.45 -19.28 -17.32
N GLY A 191 1.11 -20.00 -16.41
CA GLY A 191 2.56 -20.07 -16.31
C GLY A 191 3.24 -18.85 -15.71
N LEU A 192 2.48 -17.93 -15.08
CA LEU A 192 2.99 -16.72 -14.43
C LEU A 192 3.37 -17.00 -12.96
N VAL A 193 4.11 -18.10 -12.75
CA VAL A 193 4.43 -18.65 -11.41
C VAL A 193 5.39 -17.77 -10.59
N ASP A 194 6.15 -16.89 -11.24
CA ASP A 194 7.12 -16.02 -10.58
C ASP A 194 6.53 -14.68 -10.12
N VAL A 195 5.26 -14.40 -10.45
CA VAL A 195 4.56 -13.19 -10.00
C VAL A 195 4.13 -13.35 -8.57
N SER A 196 4.62 -12.48 -7.68
CA SER A 196 4.31 -12.53 -6.25
C SER A 196 2.94 -11.98 -5.93
N LEU A 197 2.32 -12.45 -4.81
CA LEU A 197 1.08 -11.92 -4.27
C LEU A 197 1.32 -11.17 -2.96
N LEU A 198 1.01 -9.87 -2.93
CA LEU A 198 0.96 -9.04 -1.73
C LEU A 198 -0.51 -8.78 -1.36
N ALA A 199 -1.09 -9.62 -0.53
CA ALA A 199 -2.48 -9.50 -0.14
C ALA A 199 -2.71 -8.35 0.86
N TYR A 200 -3.69 -7.48 0.60
CA TYR A 200 -4.18 -6.52 1.59
C TYR A 200 -5.06 -7.27 2.61
N SER A 201 -4.44 -8.14 3.39
CA SER A 201 -5.12 -9.13 4.25
C SER A 201 -5.86 -8.49 5.43
N ALA A 202 -5.38 -7.35 5.92
CA ALA A 202 -6.03 -6.62 7.02
C ALA A 202 -6.32 -5.17 6.58
N LYS A 203 -7.35 -5.01 5.74
CA LYS A 203 -7.81 -3.69 5.27
C LYS A 203 -9.09 -3.28 5.98
N TYR A 204 -9.03 -2.20 6.74
CA TYR A 204 -10.11 -1.69 7.58
C TYR A 204 -10.93 -0.63 6.86
N ALA A 205 -12.23 -0.59 7.11
CA ALA A 205 -13.08 0.55 6.76
C ALA A 205 -12.65 1.77 7.57
N SER A 206 -12.08 2.77 6.91
CA SER A 206 -11.39 3.86 7.61
C SER A 206 -11.75 5.25 7.10
N ALA A 207 -11.84 6.21 8.04
CA ALA A 207 -11.95 7.63 7.73
C ALA A 207 -10.67 8.20 7.08
N TYR A 208 -9.54 7.53 7.22
CA TYR A 208 -8.25 7.97 6.68
C TYR A 208 -8.10 7.80 5.16
N TYR A 209 -9.12 7.29 4.46
CA TYR A 209 -9.08 7.14 2.97
C TYR A 209 -9.59 8.36 2.21
N GLY A 210 -10.06 9.40 2.90
CA GLY A 210 -10.65 10.59 2.24
C GLY A 210 -9.76 11.17 1.13
N PRO A 211 -8.50 11.54 1.39
CA PRO A 211 -7.62 12.13 0.37
C PRO A 211 -7.29 11.18 -0.81
N PHE A 212 -7.24 9.86 -0.60
CA PHE A 212 -7.05 8.89 -1.69
C PHE A 212 -8.23 8.91 -2.66
N ARG A 213 -9.46 8.98 -2.14
CA ARG A 213 -10.67 9.07 -2.98
C ARG A 213 -10.66 10.33 -3.85
N ASP A 214 -10.14 11.45 -3.33
CA ASP A 214 -9.89 12.65 -4.10
C ASP A 214 -8.83 12.39 -5.19
N ALA A 215 -7.71 11.75 -4.84
CA ALA A 215 -6.61 11.49 -5.76
C ALA A 215 -7.00 10.64 -6.97
N VAL A 216 -7.79 9.58 -6.79
CA VAL A 216 -8.24 8.67 -7.88
C VAL A 216 -9.59 9.09 -8.49
N GLY A 217 -10.20 10.18 -8.00
CA GLY A 217 -11.49 10.67 -8.50
C GLY A 217 -12.68 9.79 -8.15
N SER A 218 -12.59 8.93 -7.12
CA SER A 218 -13.67 8.03 -6.72
C SER A 218 -14.61 8.60 -5.66
N ALA A 219 -14.29 9.76 -5.08
CA ALA A 219 -15.13 10.41 -4.06
C ALA A 219 -16.56 10.71 -4.55
N GLN A 220 -16.68 11.15 -5.80
CA GLN A 220 -18.00 11.45 -6.41
C GLN A 220 -18.79 10.17 -6.73
N SER A 221 -18.10 9.11 -7.13
CA SER A 221 -18.70 7.81 -7.48
C SER A 221 -19.29 7.10 -6.26
N LEU A 222 -18.57 7.07 -5.13
CA LEU A 222 -19.02 6.41 -3.92
C LEU A 222 -20.19 7.14 -3.23
N GLY A 223 -20.28 8.47 -3.37
CA GLY A 223 -21.33 9.29 -2.76
C GLY A 223 -21.41 9.09 -1.24
N THR A 224 -22.61 8.71 -0.74
CA THR A 224 -22.88 8.39 0.67
C THR A 224 -22.71 6.91 1.02
N ALA A 225 -22.43 6.04 0.05
CA ALA A 225 -22.19 4.63 0.29
C ALA A 225 -20.87 4.41 1.05
N ASP A 226 -20.76 3.27 1.73
CA ASP A 226 -19.54 2.88 2.42
C ASP A 226 -19.05 1.49 1.95
N LYS A 227 -17.93 1.04 2.47
CA LYS A 227 -17.29 -0.23 2.11
C LYS A 227 -17.28 -1.24 3.28
N ARG A 228 -18.12 -1.01 4.30
CA ARG A 228 -18.15 -1.83 5.53
C ARG A 228 -18.69 -3.23 5.34
N THR A 229 -19.30 -3.52 4.21
CA THR A 229 -19.80 -4.86 3.89
C THR A 229 -18.69 -5.84 3.51
N TYR A 230 -17.45 -5.34 3.27
CA TYR A 230 -16.29 -6.17 2.92
C TYR A 230 -14.97 -5.67 3.53
N GLN A 231 -14.83 -4.40 3.89
CA GLN A 231 -13.68 -3.93 4.67
C GLN A 231 -13.94 -4.15 6.17
N MET A 232 -12.90 -4.51 6.90
CA MET A 232 -12.97 -4.89 8.30
C MET A 232 -13.43 -3.73 9.20
N ASP A 233 -14.11 -4.07 10.31
CA ASP A 233 -14.49 -3.09 11.32
C ASP A 233 -13.24 -2.59 12.08
N PRO A 234 -13.04 -1.27 12.21
CA PRO A 234 -11.93 -0.69 12.98
C PRO A 234 -11.86 -1.14 14.46
N ALA A 235 -12.95 -1.64 15.01
CA ALA A 235 -13.00 -2.12 16.38
C ALA A 235 -12.41 -3.53 16.57
N ASN A 236 -12.17 -4.27 15.46
CA ASN A 236 -11.80 -5.67 15.49
C ASN A 236 -10.27 -5.85 15.30
N SER A 237 -9.65 -6.64 16.15
CA SER A 237 -8.24 -7.01 16.00
C SER A 237 -8.02 -8.52 15.83
N ASP A 238 -8.88 -9.36 16.40
CA ASP A 238 -8.78 -10.82 16.27
C ASP A 238 -9.25 -11.29 14.88
N GLU A 239 -10.15 -10.56 14.27
CA GLU A 239 -10.58 -10.76 12.87
C GLU A 239 -9.39 -10.67 11.91
N ALA A 240 -8.51 -9.67 12.08
CA ALA A 240 -7.32 -9.52 11.24
C ALA A 240 -6.42 -10.76 11.22
N ILE A 241 -6.27 -11.43 12.37
CA ILE A 241 -5.47 -12.66 12.43
C ILE A 241 -6.13 -13.80 11.64
N ARG A 242 -7.46 -13.87 11.63
CA ARG A 242 -8.19 -14.89 10.85
C ARG A 242 -8.13 -14.58 9.36
N GLU A 243 -8.31 -13.33 8.95
CA GLU A 243 -8.20 -12.89 7.55
C GLU A 243 -6.81 -13.18 6.99
N VAL A 244 -5.76 -12.78 7.72
CA VAL A 244 -4.38 -13.06 7.31
C VAL A 244 -4.11 -14.57 7.23
N ALA A 245 -4.66 -15.37 8.16
CA ALA A 245 -4.49 -16.83 8.14
C ALA A 245 -5.11 -17.46 6.89
N LEU A 246 -6.27 -16.95 6.43
CA LEU A 246 -6.92 -17.39 5.20
C LEU A 246 -6.06 -17.02 3.98
N ASP A 247 -5.67 -15.75 3.82
CA ASP A 247 -4.86 -15.29 2.70
C ASP A 247 -3.50 -16.04 2.61
N VAL A 248 -2.87 -16.32 3.76
CA VAL A 248 -1.64 -17.14 3.81
C VAL A 248 -1.89 -18.57 3.35
N ALA A 249 -2.98 -19.20 3.81
CA ALA A 249 -3.36 -20.55 3.38
C ALA A 249 -3.75 -20.60 1.89
N GLU A 250 -4.24 -19.51 1.35
CA GLU A 250 -4.60 -19.32 -0.06
C GLU A 250 -3.39 -19.03 -0.97
N GLY A 251 -2.20 -18.83 -0.42
CA GLY A 251 -0.97 -18.66 -1.18
C GLY A 251 -0.44 -17.22 -1.31
N ALA A 252 -0.78 -16.33 -0.36
CA ALA A 252 -0.14 -15.02 -0.29
C ALA A 252 1.35 -15.17 0.05
N ASP A 253 2.24 -14.54 -0.71
CA ASP A 253 3.68 -14.48 -0.45
C ASP A 253 4.01 -13.42 0.61
N MET A 254 3.22 -12.37 0.63
CA MET A 254 3.36 -11.18 1.48
C MET A 254 1.99 -10.70 1.91
N VAL A 255 1.91 -10.06 3.07
CA VAL A 255 0.65 -9.53 3.62
C VAL A 255 0.77 -8.05 3.98
N MET A 256 -0.33 -7.32 3.91
CA MET A 256 -0.37 -5.88 4.20
C MET A 256 -1.47 -5.52 5.18
N VAL A 257 -1.15 -4.60 6.09
CA VAL A 257 -2.10 -3.93 7.00
C VAL A 257 -2.38 -2.53 6.47
N LYS A 258 -3.65 -2.17 6.31
CA LYS A 258 -4.11 -0.88 5.80
C LYS A 258 -5.37 -0.39 6.56
N PRO A 259 -5.36 0.84 7.12
CA PRO A 259 -4.26 1.81 7.26
C PRO A 259 -3.09 1.32 8.10
N GLY A 260 -2.00 2.10 8.12
CA GLY A 260 -0.77 1.72 8.80
C GLY A 260 -0.62 2.25 10.22
N MET A 261 -0.39 3.57 10.41
CA MET A 261 -0.08 4.16 11.73
C MET A 261 -1.14 3.88 12.81
N PRO A 262 -2.46 3.97 12.53
CA PRO A 262 -3.48 3.66 13.53
C PRO A 262 -3.58 2.18 13.90
N TYR A 263 -2.94 1.29 13.15
CA TYR A 263 -3.05 -0.17 13.25
C TYR A 263 -1.70 -0.86 13.47
N LEU A 264 -0.75 -0.19 14.15
CA LEU A 264 0.57 -0.77 14.48
C LEU A 264 0.47 -1.99 15.39
N ASP A 265 -0.56 -2.07 16.22
CA ASP A 265 -0.90 -3.25 17.01
C ASP A 265 -1.21 -4.46 16.11
N ILE A 266 -1.94 -4.24 15.02
CA ILE A 266 -2.26 -5.27 14.03
C ILE A 266 -0.99 -5.69 13.28
N VAL A 267 -0.16 -4.72 12.83
CA VAL A 267 1.14 -5.02 12.19
C VAL A 267 1.98 -5.92 13.10
N ARG A 268 2.08 -5.59 14.40
CA ARG A 268 2.84 -6.39 15.37
C ARG A 268 2.25 -7.78 15.53
N ARG A 269 0.93 -7.89 15.70
CA ARG A 269 0.23 -9.18 15.87
C ARG A 269 0.41 -10.08 14.65
N VAL A 270 0.25 -9.55 13.45
CA VAL A 270 0.42 -10.30 12.19
C VAL A 270 1.85 -10.80 12.06
N LYS A 271 2.84 -9.91 12.27
CA LYS A 271 4.25 -10.29 12.20
C LYS A 271 4.62 -11.39 13.19
N ASP A 272 4.14 -11.30 14.43
CA ASP A 272 4.40 -12.30 15.47
C ASP A 272 3.71 -13.62 15.18
N ALA A 273 2.50 -13.60 14.60
CA ALA A 273 1.72 -14.81 14.38
C ALA A 273 2.21 -15.62 13.15
N PHE A 274 2.63 -14.95 12.08
CA PHE A 274 2.89 -15.62 10.79
C PHE A 274 4.35 -15.60 10.37
N GLY A 275 5.15 -14.62 10.79
CA GLY A 275 6.56 -14.50 10.40
C GLY A 275 6.81 -14.16 8.92
N LEU A 276 5.75 -14.01 8.12
CA LEU A 276 5.82 -13.62 6.71
C LEU A 276 6.28 -12.17 6.54
N PRO A 277 6.76 -11.79 5.34
CA PRO A 277 6.93 -10.39 4.98
C PRO A 277 5.62 -9.63 5.19
N THR A 278 5.64 -8.66 6.12
CA THR A 278 4.47 -7.90 6.56
C THR A 278 4.67 -6.43 6.20
N PHE A 279 3.79 -5.91 5.38
CA PHE A 279 3.83 -4.52 4.92
C PHE A 279 2.76 -3.68 5.61
N ALA A 280 2.96 -2.37 5.60
CA ALA A 280 1.98 -1.42 6.07
C ALA A 280 1.80 -0.28 5.06
N TYR A 281 0.59 0.26 4.96
CA TYR A 281 0.34 1.41 4.10
C TYR A 281 0.11 2.66 4.96
N GLN A 282 1.06 3.60 4.95
CA GLN A 282 0.81 4.96 5.43
C GLN A 282 -0.12 5.66 4.45
N VAL A 283 -1.42 5.56 4.71
CA VAL A 283 -2.44 6.00 3.76
C VAL A 283 -2.55 7.51 3.64
N SER A 284 -3.30 7.94 2.65
CA SER A 284 -3.46 9.35 2.28
C SER A 284 -3.89 10.26 3.43
N GLY A 285 -4.78 9.80 4.31
CA GLY A 285 -5.21 10.56 5.48
C GLY A 285 -4.14 10.68 6.55
N GLU A 286 -3.30 9.67 6.71
CA GLU A 286 -2.14 9.71 7.61
C GLU A 286 -1.11 10.72 7.10
N TYR A 287 -0.80 10.67 5.79
CA TYR A 287 0.04 11.66 5.13
C TYR A 287 -0.51 13.08 5.31
N ALA A 288 -1.78 13.28 4.98
CA ALA A 288 -2.44 14.59 5.07
C ALA A 288 -2.48 15.14 6.51
N MET A 289 -2.67 14.27 7.51
CA MET A 289 -2.65 14.62 8.92
C MET A 289 -1.26 15.13 9.35
N LEU A 290 -0.18 14.41 9.01
CA LEU A 290 1.18 14.83 9.32
C LEU A 290 1.55 16.10 8.56
N ARG A 291 1.23 16.17 7.27
CA ARG A 291 1.51 17.34 6.45
C ARG A 291 0.75 18.57 6.93
N GLY A 292 -0.54 18.43 7.21
CA GLY A 292 -1.37 19.53 7.70
C GLY A 292 -0.94 20.08 9.06
N ALA A 293 -0.43 19.23 9.96
CA ALA A 293 0.13 19.69 11.22
C ALA A 293 1.48 20.40 11.02
N SER A 294 2.30 19.91 10.09
CA SER A 294 3.60 20.51 9.77
C SER A 294 3.46 21.86 9.07
N ASP A 295 2.51 22.00 8.12
CA ASP A 295 2.24 23.27 7.43
C ASP A 295 1.76 24.38 8.39
N ARG A 296 1.20 24.00 9.54
CA ARG A 296 0.84 24.91 10.63
C ARG A 296 1.98 25.19 11.62
N GLY A 297 3.15 24.58 11.43
CA GLY A 297 4.29 24.72 12.32
C GLY A 297 4.14 23.99 13.67
N TRP A 298 3.20 23.05 13.78
CA TRP A 298 3.00 22.28 15.01
C TRP A 298 3.93 21.09 15.10
N LEU A 299 4.34 20.54 13.95
CA LEU A 299 5.33 19.49 13.82
C LEU A 299 6.42 19.93 12.86
N GLU A 300 7.65 19.46 13.09
CA GLU A 300 8.74 19.58 12.13
C GLU A 300 8.67 18.41 11.16
N TRP A 301 8.38 18.72 9.88
CA TRP A 301 8.04 17.73 8.86
C TRP A 301 9.06 16.61 8.72
N ASP A 302 10.35 16.97 8.52
CA ASP A 302 11.40 15.97 8.27
C ASP A 302 11.59 15.03 9.45
N LYS A 303 11.47 15.52 10.67
CA LYS A 303 11.53 14.70 11.89
C LYS A 303 10.30 13.82 12.02
N ALA A 304 9.11 14.39 11.82
CA ALA A 304 7.85 13.66 11.99
C ALA A 304 7.71 12.51 10.98
N ILE A 305 8.13 12.74 9.72
CA ILE A 305 8.01 11.71 8.69
C ILE A 305 9.03 10.59 8.90
N LEU A 306 10.27 10.89 9.28
CA LEU A 306 11.27 9.87 9.63
C LEU A 306 10.87 9.08 10.87
N GLU A 307 10.36 9.75 11.91
CA GLU A 307 9.90 9.07 13.13
C GLU A 307 8.70 8.17 12.84
N SER A 308 7.80 8.57 11.92
CA SER A 308 6.67 7.73 11.54
C SER A 308 7.11 6.40 10.88
N MET A 309 8.19 6.40 10.11
CA MET A 309 8.77 5.16 9.55
C MET A 309 9.31 4.25 10.65
N LEU A 310 9.92 4.81 11.68
CA LEU A 310 10.37 4.02 12.85
C LEU A 310 9.19 3.39 13.60
N PHE A 311 8.00 3.99 13.57
CA PHE A 311 6.81 3.37 14.16
C PHE A 311 6.51 2.02 13.50
N PHE A 312 6.51 1.99 12.16
CA PHE A 312 6.28 0.79 11.37
C PHE A 312 7.37 -0.27 11.60
N LYS A 313 8.63 0.13 11.53
CA LYS A 313 9.76 -0.79 11.76
C LYS A 313 9.71 -1.40 13.17
N ARG A 314 9.45 -0.60 14.19
CA ARG A 314 9.31 -1.07 15.58
C ARG A 314 8.11 -2.00 15.75
N ALA A 315 7.03 -1.79 14.99
CA ALA A 315 5.90 -2.70 14.96
C ALA A 315 6.19 -4.01 14.20
N GLY A 316 7.28 -4.08 13.44
CA GLY A 316 7.70 -5.28 12.71
C GLY A 316 7.38 -5.26 11.21
N ALA A 317 7.01 -4.12 10.64
CA ALA A 317 6.84 -4.01 9.20
C ALA A 317 8.17 -4.19 8.47
N ASP A 318 8.17 -5.02 7.42
CA ASP A 318 9.32 -5.23 6.53
C ASP A 318 9.42 -4.11 5.51
N GLY A 319 8.29 -3.56 5.04
CA GLY A 319 8.24 -2.42 4.15
C GLY A 319 7.00 -1.56 4.36
N VAL A 320 7.06 -0.31 3.88
CA VAL A 320 6.01 0.69 4.05
C VAL A 320 5.70 1.37 2.73
N LEU A 321 4.42 1.31 2.31
CA LEU A 321 3.93 2.17 1.24
C LEU A 321 3.73 3.57 1.81
N THR A 322 4.45 4.55 1.28
CA THR A 322 4.34 5.95 1.72
C THR A 322 4.53 6.93 0.57
N TYR A 323 3.69 7.94 0.50
CA TYR A 323 3.78 9.01 -0.52
C TYR A 323 5.03 9.87 -0.35
N SER A 324 5.67 9.83 0.82
CA SER A 324 6.91 10.55 1.12
C SER A 324 8.19 9.74 0.81
N ALA A 325 8.09 8.57 0.16
CA ALA A 325 9.23 7.68 -0.06
C ALA A 325 10.47 8.39 -0.64
N PRO A 326 10.39 9.22 -1.71
CA PRO A 326 11.56 9.92 -2.24
C PRO A 326 12.16 10.92 -1.25
N GLN A 327 11.32 11.61 -0.48
CA GLN A 327 11.82 12.55 0.52
C GLN A 327 12.50 11.83 1.68
N ILE A 328 11.91 10.74 2.16
CA ILE A 328 12.49 9.92 3.23
C ILE A 328 13.84 9.35 2.78
N ALA A 329 13.95 8.79 1.58
CA ALA A 329 15.19 8.28 1.04
C ALA A 329 16.30 9.36 1.03
N ARG A 330 16.02 10.57 0.55
CA ARG A 330 16.97 11.70 0.60
C ARG A 330 17.38 12.07 2.02
N LEU A 331 16.45 12.07 2.97
CA LEU A 331 16.74 12.37 4.38
C LEU A 331 17.61 11.28 5.05
N LEU A 332 17.55 10.05 4.54
CA LEU A 332 18.40 8.94 4.97
C LEU A 332 19.80 8.99 4.36
N GLY A 333 20.05 9.86 3.36
CA GLY A 333 21.33 10.01 2.71
C GLY A 333 21.51 9.13 1.47
N ALA A 334 20.41 8.72 0.88
CA ALA A 334 20.38 7.96 -0.37
C ALA A 334 20.68 8.87 -1.58
#